data_e4e29ba951d97f9d4fb90126392adc8b
#
_entry.id   e4e29ba951d97f9d4fb90126392adc8b
#
_cell.length_a   1.000
_cell.length_b   1.000
_cell.length_c   1.000
_cell.angle_alpha   90.00
_cell.angle_beta   90.00
_cell.angle_gamma   90.00
#
_symmetry.space_group_name_H-M   'P 1'
#
loop_
_entity.id
_entity.type
_entity.pdbx_description
1 polymer ?
#
loop_
_entity_poly.entity_id
_entity_poly.type
_entity_poly.pdbx_seq_one_letter_code
_entity_poly.pdbx_strand_id
1 'polypeptide(L)'
;MPAERLCAVIPAAGRGTRLGLDIPKIMVEIADRVTVWHVLHERLRPYVEHVHVVMSPHGEGPFRALAAEQIAAGAVSVSVQDRPTGMGGAIFGAAPHWEAHGAILVVWGDQAGLSPETVGRVVRAHEKGFTLPLVPMDDPYVEYELDDAGTLVRVRQSREGDECRPGGLSDVGVFCLSTRLSTEGLREEWTRYLGEAAVGARTGEVNFLPFLPYLSRERNWPLTVVPVTDPDEARGVNTADDLEFARRAHLRWA
;
A
#
# COMPACT_ATOMS: atom_id res chain seq x y z
N MET A 1 13.83 -22.05 5.92
CA MET A 1 12.36 -22.02 6.00
C MET A 1 11.85 -21.86 4.58
N PRO A 2 10.80 -22.60 4.12
CA PRO A 2 10.19 -22.24 2.86
C PRO A 2 9.77 -20.77 2.93
N ALA A 3 10.02 -20.03 1.84
CA ALA A 3 9.61 -18.64 1.77
C ALA A 3 8.11 -18.56 2.10
N GLU A 4 7.72 -17.66 3.01
CA GLU A 4 6.32 -17.45 3.32
C GLU A 4 5.57 -17.11 2.02
N ARG A 5 4.42 -17.75 1.83
CA ARG A 5 3.56 -17.47 0.67
C ARG A 5 3.00 -16.05 0.83
N LEU A 6 3.33 -15.19 -0.12
CA LEU A 6 2.93 -13.78 -0.11
C LEU A 6 1.76 -13.53 -1.07
N CYS A 7 0.80 -12.73 -0.64
CA CYS A 7 -0.23 -12.14 -1.49
C CYS A 7 -0.05 -10.62 -1.52
N ALA A 8 0.00 -10.01 -2.70
CA ALA A 8 -0.09 -8.56 -2.79
C ALA A 8 -1.56 -8.12 -2.73
N VAL A 9 -1.84 -7.04 -1.98
CA VAL A 9 -3.15 -6.42 -1.88
C VAL A 9 -3.04 -4.96 -2.31
N ILE A 10 -3.76 -4.58 -3.36
CA ILE A 10 -3.72 -3.23 -3.93
C ILE A 10 -5.08 -2.56 -3.75
N PRO A 11 -5.24 -1.66 -2.76
CA PRO A 11 -6.44 -0.83 -2.64
C PRO A 11 -6.43 0.24 -3.74
N ALA A 12 -7.28 0.09 -4.75
CA ALA A 12 -7.38 0.94 -5.93
C ALA A 12 -8.80 1.49 -6.18
N ALA A 13 -9.65 1.54 -5.15
CA ALA A 13 -11.02 2.02 -5.25
C ALA A 13 -11.14 3.57 -5.38
N GLY A 14 -10.05 4.32 -5.29
CA GLY A 14 -10.01 5.77 -5.42
C GLY A 14 -10.31 6.25 -6.85
N ARG A 15 -11.12 7.33 -6.98
CA ARG A 15 -11.61 7.83 -8.28
C ARG A 15 -10.61 8.65 -9.11
N GLY A 16 -9.43 8.97 -8.61
CA GLY A 16 -8.43 9.74 -9.36
C GLY A 16 -8.83 11.18 -9.74
N THR A 17 -9.86 11.75 -9.12
CA THR A 17 -10.46 13.04 -9.48
C THR A 17 -9.50 14.23 -9.50
N ARG A 18 -8.40 14.16 -8.73
CA ARG A 18 -7.36 15.22 -8.72
C ARG A 18 -6.55 15.29 -10.01
N LEU A 19 -6.52 14.21 -10.80
CA LEU A 19 -5.88 14.17 -12.12
C LEU A 19 -6.79 14.72 -13.23
N GLY A 20 -8.04 15.09 -12.90
CA GLY A 20 -9.05 15.46 -13.92
C GLY A 20 -9.48 14.27 -14.79
N LEU A 21 -9.08 13.05 -14.44
CA LEU A 21 -9.42 11.82 -15.15
C LEU A 21 -10.53 11.09 -14.41
N ASP A 22 -11.51 10.56 -15.13
CA ASP A 22 -12.59 9.74 -14.57
C ASP A 22 -12.25 8.24 -14.65
N ILE A 23 -11.00 7.93 -14.31
CA ILE A 23 -10.49 6.54 -14.26
C ILE A 23 -9.69 6.33 -12.96
N PRO A 24 -9.73 5.12 -12.38
CA PRO A 24 -8.86 4.77 -11.26
C PRO A 24 -7.39 4.99 -11.58
N LYS A 25 -6.63 5.54 -10.63
CA LYS A 25 -5.21 5.88 -10.81
C LYS A 25 -4.35 4.69 -11.29
N ILE A 26 -4.66 3.49 -10.82
CA ILE A 26 -3.97 2.27 -11.23
C ILE A 26 -4.06 2.01 -12.74
N MET A 27 -5.07 2.58 -13.41
CA MET A 27 -5.30 2.43 -14.84
C MET A 27 -4.74 3.59 -15.67
N VAL A 28 -4.15 4.61 -15.02
CA VAL A 28 -3.57 5.75 -15.71
C VAL A 28 -2.38 5.30 -16.54
N GLU A 29 -2.36 5.69 -17.83
CA GLU A 29 -1.29 5.38 -18.77
C GLU A 29 -0.08 6.28 -18.53
N ILE A 30 1.09 5.65 -18.34
CA ILE A 30 2.37 6.33 -18.11
C ILE A 30 3.31 6.23 -19.31
N ALA A 31 3.11 5.24 -20.19
CA ALA A 31 3.81 5.08 -21.46
C ALA A 31 2.86 4.44 -22.48
N ASP A 32 3.27 4.26 -23.73
CA ASP A 32 2.42 3.63 -24.75
C ASP A 32 1.90 2.26 -24.25
N ARG A 33 0.60 2.19 -24.00
CA ARG A 33 -0.13 1.02 -23.46
C ARG A 33 0.36 0.50 -22.10
N VAL A 34 1.27 1.21 -21.43
CA VAL A 34 1.74 0.86 -20.08
C VAL A 34 1.04 1.73 -19.06
N THR A 35 0.25 1.11 -18.21
CA THR A 35 -0.43 1.79 -17.09
C THR A 35 0.32 1.59 -15.78
N VAL A 36 -0.07 2.30 -14.73
CA VAL A 36 0.43 2.08 -13.36
C VAL A 36 0.26 0.62 -12.95
N TRP A 37 -0.85 -0.05 -13.34
CA TRP A 37 -1.07 -1.47 -13.12
C TRP A 37 0.05 -2.35 -13.69
N HIS A 38 0.43 -2.13 -14.94
CA HIS A 38 1.47 -2.93 -15.58
C HIS A 38 2.80 -2.83 -14.83
N VAL A 39 3.15 -1.61 -14.41
CA VAL A 39 4.36 -1.36 -13.62
C VAL A 39 4.30 -2.05 -12.26
N LEU A 40 3.21 -1.89 -11.52
CA LEU A 40 3.06 -2.54 -10.21
C LEU A 40 3.07 -4.07 -10.34
N HIS A 41 2.31 -4.63 -11.28
CA HIS A 41 2.26 -6.07 -11.48
C HIS A 41 3.64 -6.65 -11.83
N GLU A 42 4.41 -6.01 -12.71
CA GLU A 42 5.75 -6.45 -13.06
C GLU A 42 6.70 -6.45 -11.86
N ARG A 43 6.63 -5.43 -11.01
CA ARG A 43 7.47 -5.31 -9.81
C ARG A 43 7.09 -6.29 -8.70
N LEU A 44 5.82 -6.67 -8.61
CA LEU A 44 5.30 -7.54 -7.55
C LEU A 44 5.40 -9.03 -7.90
N ARG A 45 5.13 -9.42 -9.16
CA ARG A 45 5.06 -10.82 -9.61
C ARG A 45 6.28 -11.70 -9.24
N PRO A 46 7.53 -11.18 -9.12
CA PRO A 46 8.66 -12.04 -8.72
C PRO A 46 8.61 -12.46 -7.24
N TYR A 47 7.78 -11.81 -6.41
CA TYR A 47 7.79 -11.95 -4.96
C TYR A 47 6.49 -12.51 -4.39
N VAL A 48 5.39 -12.49 -5.14
CA VAL A 48 4.06 -12.88 -4.66
C VAL A 48 3.48 -14.01 -5.48
N GLU A 49 2.71 -14.88 -4.85
CA GLU A 49 1.99 -15.95 -5.55
C GLU A 49 0.70 -15.43 -6.20
N HIS A 50 0.13 -14.38 -5.62
CA HIS A 50 -1.14 -13.83 -6.04
C HIS A 50 -1.19 -12.32 -5.83
N VAL A 51 -1.89 -11.61 -6.71
CA VAL A 51 -2.19 -10.19 -6.56
C VAL A 51 -3.70 -10.00 -6.45
N HIS A 52 -4.18 -9.42 -5.36
CA HIS A 52 -5.57 -9.04 -5.19
C HIS A 52 -5.74 -7.54 -5.31
N VAL A 53 -6.64 -7.09 -6.19
CA VAL A 53 -6.92 -5.66 -6.43
C VAL A 53 -8.33 -5.33 -5.97
N VAL A 54 -8.46 -4.30 -5.12
CA VAL A 54 -9.75 -3.82 -4.64
C VAL A 54 -10.15 -2.59 -5.43
N MET A 55 -11.21 -2.70 -6.21
CA MET A 55 -11.69 -1.66 -7.10
C MET A 55 -12.98 -0.98 -6.58
N SER A 56 -13.30 0.19 -7.11
CA SER A 56 -14.64 0.76 -7.00
C SER A 56 -15.59 0.08 -8.01
N PRO A 57 -16.92 0.14 -7.82
CA PRO A 57 -17.88 -0.39 -8.79
C PRO A 57 -17.68 0.17 -10.21
N HIS A 58 -17.31 1.45 -10.32
CA HIS A 58 -17.04 2.10 -11.60
C HIS A 58 -15.76 1.57 -12.27
N GLY A 59 -14.72 1.26 -11.49
CA GLY A 59 -13.42 0.82 -12.02
C GLY A 59 -13.31 -0.68 -12.28
N GLU A 60 -14.20 -1.51 -11.74
CA GLU A 60 -14.08 -2.97 -11.81
C GLU A 60 -14.07 -3.51 -13.23
N GLY A 61 -15.10 -3.18 -14.02
CA GLY A 61 -15.23 -3.71 -15.38
C GLY A 61 -14.04 -3.35 -16.27
N PRO A 62 -13.66 -2.07 -16.39
CA PRO A 62 -12.47 -1.66 -17.13
C PRO A 62 -11.19 -2.30 -16.62
N PHE A 63 -11.00 -2.43 -15.31
CA PHE A 63 -9.81 -3.07 -14.76
C PHE A 63 -9.76 -4.57 -15.06
N ARG A 64 -10.90 -5.28 -14.98
CA ARG A 64 -10.96 -6.71 -15.36
C ARG A 64 -10.61 -6.91 -16.83
N ALA A 65 -10.99 -5.99 -17.72
CA ALA A 65 -10.59 -6.04 -19.12
C ALA A 65 -9.07 -5.80 -19.28
N LEU A 66 -8.50 -4.84 -18.54
CA LEU A 66 -7.07 -4.53 -18.55
C LEU A 66 -6.22 -5.71 -18.06
N ALA A 67 -6.64 -6.41 -17.00
CA ALA A 67 -5.92 -7.50 -16.36
C ALA A 67 -6.44 -8.90 -16.76
N ALA A 68 -7.14 -9.01 -17.89
CA ALA A 68 -7.88 -10.23 -18.28
C ALA A 68 -6.98 -11.47 -18.36
N GLU A 69 -5.78 -11.34 -18.92
CA GLU A 69 -4.84 -12.46 -19.06
C GLU A 69 -4.36 -12.97 -17.69
N GLN A 70 -4.01 -12.06 -16.78
CA GLN A 70 -3.54 -12.40 -15.43
C GLN A 70 -4.66 -12.99 -14.57
N ILE A 71 -5.89 -12.52 -14.76
CA ILE A 71 -7.09 -13.07 -14.09
C ILE A 71 -7.36 -14.49 -14.62
N ALA A 72 -7.34 -14.70 -15.94
CA ALA A 72 -7.53 -16.01 -16.54
C ALA A 72 -6.45 -17.02 -16.11
N ALA A 73 -5.21 -16.56 -15.91
CA ALA A 73 -4.12 -17.37 -15.38
C ALA A 73 -4.24 -17.67 -13.87
N GLY A 74 -5.20 -17.08 -13.16
CA GLY A 74 -5.35 -17.22 -11.71
C GLY A 74 -4.32 -16.43 -10.88
N ALA A 75 -3.46 -15.64 -11.51
CA ALA A 75 -2.45 -14.84 -10.84
C ALA A 75 -3.01 -13.56 -10.20
N VAL A 76 -4.17 -13.11 -10.67
CA VAL A 76 -4.83 -11.88 -10.22
C VAL A 76 -6.29 -12.14 -9.90
N SER A 77 -6.78 -11.55 -8.81
CA SER A 77 -8.21 -11.49 -8.48
C SER A 77 -8.65 -10.07 -8.17
N VAL A 78 -9.95 -9.82 -8.28
CA VAL A 78 -10.54 -8.50 -8.10
C VAL A 78 -11.75 -8.59 -7.19
N SER A 79 -11.83 -7.72 -6.20
CA SER A 79 -13.05 -7.47 -5.43
C SER A 79 -13.49 -6.01 -5.56
N VAL A 80 -14.71 -5.73 -5.13
CA VAL A 80 -15.31 -4.38 -5.19
C VAL A 80 -15.53 -3.85 -3.78
N GLN A 81 -15.09 -2.63 -3.55
CA GLN A 81 -15.47 -1.85 -2.39
C GLN A 81 -16.66 -0.95 -2.78
N ASP A 82 -17.87 -1.38 -2.44
CA ASP A 82 -19.12 -0.68 -2.84
C ASP A 82 -19.23 0.72 -2.22
N ARG A 83 -18.71 0.90 -1.00
CA ARG A 83 -18.72 2.17 -0.29
C ARG A 83 -17.29 2.57 0.06
N PRO A 84 -16.91 3.84 -0.12
CA PRO A 84 -15.57 4.33 0.21
C PRO A 84 -15.39 4.40 1.74
N THR A 85 -15.08 3.28 2.37
CA THR A 85 -14.83 3.16 3.81
C THR A 85 -13.35 3.38 4.18
N GLY A 86 -12.54 3.83 3.23
CA GLY A 86 -11.11 4.04 3.39
C GLY A 86 -10.25 2.83 3.01
N MET A 87 -8.94 3.03 3.05
CA MET A 87 -7.96 2.00 2.65
C MET A 87 -8.01 0.75 3.55
N GLY A 88 -8.18 0.93 4.86
CA GLY A 88 -8.33 -0.18 5.78
C GLY A 88 -9.54 -1.05 5.42
N GLY A 89 -10.67 -0.43 5.12
CA GLY A 89 -11.87 -1.15 4.67
C GLY A 89 -11.63 -1.96 3.38
N ALA A 90 -10.84 -1.44 2.44
CA ALA A 90 -10.47 -2.15 1.22
C ALA A 90 -9.56 -3.35 1.52
N ILE A 91 -8.48 -3.14 2.28
CA ILE A 91 -7.49 -4.19 2.61
C ILE A 91 -8.15 -5.34 3.37
N PHE A 92 -8.87 -5.03 4.44
CA PHE A 92 -9.46 -6.05 5.33
C PHE A 92 -10.79 -6.62 4.81
N GLY A 93 -11.52 -5.89 3.97
CA GLY A 93 -12.64 -6.44 3.20
C GLY A 93 -12.20 -7.53 2.22
N ALA A 94 -10.96 -7.47 1.75
CA ALA A 94 -10.34 -8.46 0.89
C ALA A 94 -9.73 -9.67 1.64
N ALA A 95 -9.89 -9.78 2.96
CA ALA A 95 -9.30 -10.84 3.78
C ALA A 95 -9.51 -12.26 3.24
N PRO A 96 -10.66 -12.66 2.72
CA PRO A 96 -10.85 -14.00 2.12
C PRO A 96 -9.85 -14.36 1.02
N HIS A 97 -9.22 -13.36 0.39
CA HIS A 97 -8.27 -13.57 -0.70
C HIS A 97 -6.81 -13.67 -0.22
N TRP A 98 -6.51 -13.22 0.99
CA TRP A 98 -5.13 -13.17 1.48
C TRP A 98 -4.89 -13.86 2.83
N GLU A 99 -5.89 -14.12 3.65
CA GLU A 99 -5.72 -14.65 5.01
C GLU A 99 -5.10 -16.07 5.07
N ALA A 100 -5.12 -16.81 3.95
CA ALA A 100 -4.46 -18.12 3.82
C ALA A 100 -2.96 -18.02 3.50
N HIS A 101 -2.43 -16.83 3.23
CA HIS A 101 -1.01 -16.59 2.98
C HIS A 101 -0.29 -16.28 4.30
N GLY A 102 1.04 -16.47 4.35
CA GLY A 102 1.85 -16.18 5.54
C GLY A 102 1.99 -14.68 5.81
N ALA A 103 2.04 -13.88 4.75
CA ALA A 103 2.06 -12.42 4.84
C ALA A 103 1.38 -11.77 3.63
N ILE A 104 1.04 -10.49 3.78
CA ILE A 104 0.53 -9.64 2.70
C ILE A 104 1.52 -8.51 2.38
N LEU A 105 1.59 -8.19 1.09
CA LEU A 105 2.29 -7.02 0.60
C LEU A 105 1.24 -5.99 0.16
N VAL A 106 0.93 -5.03 1.04
CA VAL A 106 0.01 -3.93 0.72
C VAL A 106 0.76 -2.92 -0.13
N VAL A 107 0.20 -2.53 -1.27
CA VAL A 107 0.80 -1.55 -2.18
C VAL A 107 -0.24 -0.54 -2.62
N TRP A 108 0.09 0.75 -2.53
CA TRP A 108 -0.82 1.79 -3.00
C TRP A 108 -0.97 1.72 -4.52
N GLY A 109 -2.21 1.78 -5.01
CA GLY A 109 -2.54 1.64 -6.43
C GLY A 109 -2.11 2.80 -7.33
N ASP A 110 -1.41 3.79 -6.80
CA ASP A 110 -0.85 4.92 -7.52
C ASP A 110 0.70 5.01 -7.47
N GLN A 111 1.36 3.99 -6.89
CA GLN A 111 2.81 3.97 -6.63
C GLN A 111 3.64 3.59 -7.87
N ALA A 112 3.60 4.41 -8.90
CA ALA A 112 4.42 4.20 -10.10
C ALA A 112 5.93 4.44 -9.88
N GLY A 113 6.30 5.19 -8.82
CA GLY A 113 7.69 5.49 -8.45
C GLY A 113 8.43 4.40 -7.68
N LEU A 114 7.73 3.37 -7.18
CA LEU A 114 8.32 2.30 -6.37
C LEU A 114 9.33 1.46 -7.17
N SER A 115 10.56 1.34 -6.72
CA SER A 115 11.59 0.57 -7.42
C SER A 115 11.45 -0.95 -7.20
N PRO A 116 11.85 -1.77 -8.20
CA PRO A 116 11.90 -3.23 -8.03
C PRO A 116 12.85 -3.65 -6.91
N GLU A 117 13.93 -2.90 -6.71
CA GLU A 117 14.92 -3.17 -5.66
C GLU A 117 14.31 -2.99 -4.27
N THR A 118 13.57 -1.91 -4.04
CA THR A 118 12.90 -1.64 -2.75
C THR A 118 11.86 -2.71 -2.44
N VAL A 119 11.04 -3.15 -3.40
CA VAL A 119 10.12 -4.28 -3.21
C VAL A 119 10.89 -5.53 -2.76
N GLY A 120 11.97 -5.87 -3.45
CA GLY A 120 12.80 -7.03 -3.10
C GLY A 120 13.45 -6.90 -1.72
N ARG A 121 13.88 -5.70 -1.31
CA ARG A 121 14.46 -5.45 0.02
C ARG A 121 13.41 -5.61 1.12
N VAL A 122 12.20 -5.09 0.93
CA VAL A 122 11.08 -5.23 1.87
C VAL A 122 10.73 -6.70 2.09
N VAL A 123 10.58 -7.47 1.00
CA VAL A 123 10.24 -8.89 1.08
C VAL A 123 11.35 -9.70 1.75
N ARG A 124 12.63 -9.45 1.41
CA ARG A 124 13.76 -10.17 2.03
C ARG A 124 13.99 -9.80 3.49
N ALA A 125 13.67 -8.57 3.89
CA ALA A 125 13.80 -8.11 5.28
C ALA A 125 12.63 -8.54 6.17
N HIS A 126 11.52 -8.96 5.57
CA HIS A 126 10.34 -9.37 6.34
C HIS A 126 10.56 -10.75 6.97
N GLU A 127 10.52 -10.80 8.30
CA GLU A 127 10.58 -12.05 9.07
C GLU A 127 9.26 -12.32 9.78
N LYS A 128 8.74 -11.32 10.50
CA LYS A 128 7.48 -11.37 11.24
C LYS A 128 7.02 -9.96 11.61
N GLY A 129 5.75 -9.84 11.98
CA GLY A 129 5.16 -8.55 12.34
C GLY A 129 4.88 -7.72 11.11
N PHE A 130 5.53 -6.56 10.97
CA PHE A 130 5.40 -5.75 9.77
C PHE A 130 6.72 -5.05 9.39
N THR A 131 6.88 -4.82 8.09
CA THR A 131 8.08 -4.21 7.51
C THR A 131 7.68 -2.96 6.75
N LEU A 132 8.33 -1.84 7.05
CA LEU A 132 8.10 -0.53 6.44
C LEU A 132 9.36 -0.03 5.74
N PRO A 133 9.34 0.23 4.44
CA PRO A 133 10.36 1.05 3.80
C PRO A 133 10.09 2.52 4.11
N LEU A 134 11.07 3.19 4.69
CA LEU A 134 10.97 4.59 5.10
C LEU A 134 12.07 5.43 4.47
N VAL A 135 11.71 6.64 4.01
CA VAL A 135 12.59 7.61 3.38
C VAL A 135 12.43 8.98 4.04
N PRO A 136 13.52 9.72 4.32
CA PRO A 136 13.42 11.11 4.75
C PRO A 136 12.86 12.00 3.64
N MET A 137 11.88 12.85 3.96
CA MET A 137 11.24 13.79 3.03
C MET A 137 11.32 15.22 3.56
N ASP A 138 11.68 16.16 2.69
CA ASP A 138 11.71 17.59 3.07
C ASP A 138 10.31 18.11 3.42
N ASP A 139 9.27 17.63 2.74
CA ASP A 139 7.86 17.97 2.96
C ASP A 139 7.00 16.70 2.93
N PRO A 140 7.01 15.90 4.01
CA PRO A 140 6.27 14.64 4.04
C PRO A 140 4.76 14.85 4.12
N TYR A 141 4.02 14.17 3.27
CA TYR A 141 2.55 14.12 3.34
C TYR A 141 2.06 13.20 4.46
N VAL A 142 2.85 12.18 4.77
CA VAL A 142 2.70 11.25 5.89
C VAL A 142 4.03 11.16 6.62
N GLU A 143 4.03 11.26 7.95
CA GLU A 143 5.24 11.14 8.77
C GLU A 143 5.11 9.99 9.77
N TYR A 144 6.12 9.13 9.80
CA TYR A 144 6.27 8.01 10.74
C TYR A 144 7.24 8.40 11.85
N GLU A 145 6.77 8.38 13.09
CA GLU A 145 7.56 8.72 14.27
C GLU A 145 7.92 7.45 15.03
N LEU A 146 9.22 7.21 15.13
CA LEU A 146 9.80 6.11 15.91
C LEU A 146 10.39 6.66 17.21
N ASP A 147 10.31 5.88 18.30
CA ASP A 147 11.06 6.17 19.52
C ASP A 147 12.51 5.67 19.44
N ASP A 148 13.30 5.92 20.50
CA ASP A 148 14.69 5.50 20.58
C ASP A 148 14.88 3.96 20.57
N ALA A 149 13.84 3.21 20.88
CA ALA A 149 13.82 1.74 20.80
C ALA A 149 13.43 1.21 19.43
N GLY A 150 13.07 2.09 18.48
CA GLY A 150 12.60 1.72 17.15
C GLY A 150 11.12 1.32 17.09
N THR A 151 10.35 1.61 18.14
CA THR A 151 8.91 1.37 18.16
C THR A 151 8.20 2.46 17.36
N LEU A 152 7.28 2.10 16.49
CA LEU A 152 6.44 3.07 15.80
C LEU A 152 5.40 3.64 16.77
N VAL A 153 5.58 4.91 17.16
CA VAL A 153 4.74 5.55 18.16
C VAL A 153 3.59 6.36 17.57
N ARG A 154 3.76 6.89 16.37
CA ARG A 154 2.75 7.72 15.71
C ARG A 154 2.93 7.74 14.20
N VAL A 155 1.80 7.92 13.48
CA VAL A 155 1.79 8.34 12.07
C VAL A 155 0.99 9.63 11.98
N ARG A 156 1.61 10.69 11.45
CA ARG A 156 0.97 11.97 11.13
C ARG A 156 0.53 11.98 9.68
N GLN A 157 -0.59 12.62 9.40
CA GLN A 157 -1.16 12.70 8.07
C GLN A 157 -1.65 14.12 7.79
N SER A 158 -1.00 14.83 6.87
CA SER A 158 -1.38 16.21 6.47
C SER A 158 -2.83 16.29 5.99
N ARG A 159 -3.35 15.23 5.36
CA ARG A 159 -4.77 15.15 4.94
C ARG A 159 -5.76 15.18 6.11
N GLU A 160 -5.35 14.74 7.29
CA GLU A 160 -6.16 14.78 8.52
C GLU A 160 -5.92 16.05 9.34
N GLY A 161 -4.98 16.89 8.91
CA GLY A 161 -4.66 18.17 9.55
C GLY A 161 -3.49 18.10 10.53
N ASP A 162 -2.76 16.98 10.54
CA ASP A 162 -1.51 16.92 11.28
C ASP A 162 -0.42 17.78 10.62
N GLU A 163 0.46 18.35 11.43
CA GLU A 163 1.70 18.98 10.99
C GLU A 163 2.79 17.92 10.92
N CYS A 164 3.26 17.61 9.69
CA CYS A 164 4.42 16.78 9.47
C CYS A 164 5.69 17.63 9.54
N ARG A 165 6.79 17.07 10.07
CA ARG A 165 8.06 17.78 10.24
C ARG A 165 8.92 17.68 8.99
N PRO A 166 9.59 18.77 8.56
CA PRO A 166 10.61 18.70 7.53
C PRO A 166 11.69 17.67 7.88
N GLY A 167 12.09 16.85 6.93
CA GLY A 167 13.02 15.74 7.16
C GLY A 167 12.40 14.51 7.84
N GLY A 168 11.09 14.51 8.08
CA GLY A 168 10.37 13.38 8.67
C GLY A 168 10.38 12.14 7.76
N LEU A 169 10.30 10.96 8.37
CA LEU A 169 10.28 9.69 7.63
C LEU A 169 8.90 9.44 7.01
N SER A 170 8.87 9.17 5.72
CA SER A 170 7.65 8.83 4.98
C SER A 170 7.74 7.42 4.39
N ASP A 171 6.60 6.77 4.16
CA ASP A 171 6.56 5.50 3.44
C ASP A 171 6.68 5.70 1.93
N VAL A 172 7.04 4.64 1.23
CA VAL A 172 7.09 4.61 -0.23
C VAL A 172 5.92 3.81 -0.83
N GLY A 173 4.85 3.66 -0.08
CA GLY A 173 3.59 3.07 -0.56
C GLY A 173 3.60 1.54 -0.68
N VAL A 174 4.52 0.85 -0.02
CA VAL A 174 4.54 -0.61 0.09
C VAL A 174 4.75 -1.02 1.55
N PHE A 175 4.02 -2.05 2.01
CA PHE A 175 4.04 -2.53 3.40
C PHE A 175 3.97 -4.05 3.38
N CYS A 176 4.85 -4.73 4.12
CA CYS A 176 4.73 -6.17 4.32
C CYS A 176 4.23 -6.45 5.74
N LEU A 177 3.13 -7.21 5.87
CA LEU A 177 2.53 -7.55 7.15
C LEU A 177 2.30 -9.04 7.23
N SER A 178 2.76 -9.69 8.31
CA SER A 178 2.40 -11.07 8.62
C SER A 178 0.89 -11.21 8.80
N THR A 179 0.29 -12.23 8.22
CA THR A 179 -1.16 -12.47 8.40
C THR A 179 -1.46 -13.02 9.80
N ARG A 180 -0.43 -13.61 10.43
CA ARG A 180 -0.50 -14.13 11.81
C ARG A 180 0.82 -13.88 12.54
N LEU A 181 0.74 -13.48 13.81
CA LEU A 181 1.90 -13.37 14.69
C LEU A 181 1.81 -14.35 15.87
N SER A 182 0.60 -14.69 16.28
CA SER A 182 0.27 -15.60 17.39
C SER A 182 -0.98 -16.40 17.06
N THR A 183 -1.80 -16.70 18.06
CA THR A 183 -3.12 -17.33 17.88
C THR A 183 -4.12 -16.43 17.17
N GLU A 184 -3.93 -15.12 17.25
CA GLU A 184 -4.77 -14.11 16.57
C GLU A 184 -4.09 -13.64 15.28
N GLY A 185 -4.89 -13.43 14.24
CA GLY A 185 -4.42 -12.97 12.94
C GLY A 185 -4.54 -11.46 12.78
N LEU A 186 -3.98 -10.95 11.69
CA LEU A 186 -4.00 -9.54 11.32
C LEU A 186 -5.43 -9.00 11.17
N ARG A 187 -6.36 -9.84 10.68
CA ARG A 187 -7.77 -9.49 10.53
C ARG A 187 -8.47 -9.29 11.87
N GLU A 188 -8.19 -10.14 12.85
CA GLU A 188 -8.71 -10.03 14.21
C GLU A 188 -8.19 -8.77 14.89
N GLU A 189 -6.90 -8.46 14.70
CA GLU A 189 -6.30 -7.22 15.21
C GLU A 189 -6.96 -5.98 14.60
N TRP A 190 -7.23 -6.00 13.29
CA TRP A 190 -7.97 -4.91 12.64
C TRP A 190 -9.39 -4.76 13.21
N THR A 191 -10.10 -5.87 13.43
CA THR A 191 -11.45 -5.84 14.00
C THR A 191 -11.46 -5.25 15.41
N ARG A 192 -10.45 -5.57 16.21
CA ARG A 192 -10.27 -4.99 17.55
C ARG A 192 -9.97 -3.51 17.47
N TYR A 193 -9.03 -3.13 16.60
CA TYR A 193 -8.69 -1.74 16.35
C TYR A 193 -9.91 -0.90 15.96
N LEU A 194 -10.80 -1.40 15.09
CA LEU A 194 -12.04 -0.72 14.70
C LEU A 194 -12.96 -0.39 15.89
N GLY A 195 -12.96 -1.22 16.93
CA GLY A 195 -13.75 -0.97 18.13
C GLY A 195 -13.24 0.19 18.98
N GLU A 196 -11.99 0.58 18.79
CA GLU A 196 -11.27 1.60 19.60
C GLU A 196 -10.85 2.81 18.77
N ALA A 197 -10.80 2.66 17.44
CA ALA A 197 -10.26 3.67 16.54
C ALA A 197 -11.13 4.92 16.44
N ALA A 198 -10.49 6.08 16.50
CA ALA A 198 -11.10 7.33 16.09
C ALA A 198 -11.21 7.40 14.56
N VAL A 199 -12.32 7.96 14.07
CA VAL A 199 -12.43 8.33 12.65
C VAL A 199 -11.54 9.52 12.34
N GLY A 200 -11.00 9.58 11.14
CA GLY A 200 -10.18 10.70 10.68
C GLY A 200 -10.95 12.02 10.76
N ALA A 201 -10.32 13.04 11.32
CA ALA A 201 -10.95 14.33 11.65
C ALA A 201 -11.52 15.05 10.40
N ARG A 202 -10.92 14.86 9.24
CA ARG A 202 -11.31 15.50 7.99
C ARG A 202 -11.97 14.54 7.00
N THR A 203 -11.55 13.28 6.98
CA THR A 203 -12.06 12.28 6.03
C THR A 203 -13.30 11.57 6.53
N GLY A 204 -13.47 11.43 7.85
CA GLY A 204 -14.52 10.60 8.45
C GLY A 204 -14.32 9.10 8.24
N GLU A 205 -13.16 8.67 7.73
CA GLU A 205 -12.79 7.29 7.49
C GLU A 205 -11.99 6.73 8.67
N VAL A 206 -12.05 5.42 8.92
CA VAL A 206 -11.07 4.77 9.77
C VAL A 206 -9.82 4.49 8.94
N ASN A 207 -8.77 5.28 9.21
CA ASN A 207 -7.54 5.23 8.45
C ASN A 207 -6.72 3.98 8.78
N PHE A 208 -6.11 3.37 7.74
CA PHE A 208 -5.20 2.23 7.89
C PHE A 208 -3.89 2.60 8.58
N LEU A 209 -3.32 3.76 8.26
CA LEU A 209 -1.97 4.11 8.74
C LEU A 209 -1.86 4.20 10.27
N PRO A 210 -2.82 4.75 11.04
CA PRO A 210 -2.80 4.71 12.50
C PRO A 210 -2.94 3.31 13.12
N PHE A 211 -3.36 2.30 12.35
CA PHE A 211 -3.36 0.91 12.79
C PHE A 211 -1.94 0.37 12.99
N LEU A 212 -0.95 0.88 12.25
CA LEU A 212 0.45 0.42 12.37
C LEU A 212 1.07 0.77 13.75
N PRO A 213 0.98 2.01 14.28
CA PRO A 213 1.41 2.28 15.66
C PRO A 213 0.58 1.52 16.70
N TYR A 214 -0.71 1.26 16.49
CA TYR A 214 -1.49 0.37 17.36
C TYR A 214 -0.88 -1.05 17.41
N LEU A 215 -0.56 -1.63 16.26
CA LEU A 215 0.12 -2.93 16.21
C LEU A 215 1.47 -2.90 16.94
N SER A 216 2.26 -1.84 16.74
CA SER A 216 3.58 -1.71 17.34
C SER A 216 3.52 -1.56 18.86
N ARG A 217 2.70 -0.62 19.38
CA ARG A 217 2.66 -0.23 20.78
C ARG A 217 1.76 -1.09 21.64
N GLU A 218 0.52 -1.32 21.17
CA GLU A 218 -0.51 -1.96 21.98
C GLU A 218 -0.48 -3.48 21.81
N ARG A 219 -0.01 -3.96 20.65
CA ARG A 219 0.03 -5.39 20.31
C ARG A 219 1.43 -5.98 20.28
N ASN A 220 2.48 -5.16 20.45
CA ASN A 220 3.89 -5.55 20.43
C ASN A 220 4.27 -6.32 19.15
N TRP A 221 3.69 -5.96 18.02
CA TRP A 221 4.09 -6.52 16.73
C TRP A 221 5.46 -5.96 16.36
N PRO A 222 6.44 -6.84 16.06
CA PRO A 222 7.77 -6.39 15.64
C PRO A 222 7.70 -5.54 14.37
N LEU A 223 8.45 -4.45 14.37
CA LEU A 223 8.66 -3.61 13.20
C LEU A 223 10.07 -3.82 12.65
N THR A 224 10.16 -4.07 11.35
CA THR A 224 11.42 -3.97 10.60
C THR A 224 11.38 -2.75 9.70
N VAL A 225 12.33 -1.83 9.85
CA VAL A 225 12.47 -0.66 8.98
C VAL A 225 13.49 -0.96 7.88
N VAL A 226 13.10 -0.72 6.63
CA VAL A 226 13.98 -0.77 5.46
C VAL A 226 14.28 0.67 5.05
N PRO A 227 15.51 1.18 5.27
CA PRO A 227 15.86 2.53 4.85
C PRO A 227 15.81 2.67 3.33
N VAL A 228 15.11 3.67 2.82
CA VAL A 228 15.10 4.08 1.41
C VAL A 228 15.84 5.41 1.30
N THR A 229 16.64 5.57 0.26
CA THR A 229 17.47 6.76 0.06
C THR A 229 16.96 7.68 -1.03
N ASP A 230 16.15 7.16 -1.94
CA ASP A 230 15.57 7.94 -3.05
C ASP A 230 14.15 8.42 -2.67
N PRO A 231 13.95 9.72 -2.37
CA PRO A 231 12.64 10.26 -2.03
C PRO A 231 11.63 10.17 -3.19
N ASP A 232 12.11 10.04 -4.42
CA ASP A 232 11.27 9.87 -5.60
C ASP A 232 10.43 8.58 -5.52
N GLU A 233 10.88 7.56 -4.79
CA GLU A 233 10.11 6.33 -4.56
C GLU A 233 8.84 6.54 -3.73
N ALA A 234 8.75 7.61 -2.92
CA ALA A 234 7.54 7.95 -2.16
C ALA A 234 6.46 8.64 -3.01
N ARG A 235 6.77 8.95 -4.27
CA ARG A 235 5.91 9.75 -5.13
C ARG A 235 4.87 8.90 -5.88
N GLY A 236 3.62 8.93 -5.40
CA GLY A 236 2.48 8.35 -6.10
C GLY A 236 1.89 9.30 -7.17
N VAL A 237 1.17 8.76 -8.15
CA VAL A 237 0.51 9.53 -9.22
C VAL A 237 -0.75 10.21 -8.69
N ASN A 238 -0.64 11.47 -8.26
CA ASN A 238 -1.72 12.27 -7.68
C ASN A 238 -2.11 13.50 -8.51
N THR A 239 -1.14 14.07 -9.22
CA THR A 239 -1.25 15.29 -10.02
C THR A 239 -0.72 15.08 -11.43
N ALA A 240 -0.92 16.05 -12.32
CA ALA A 240 -0.34 16.03 -13.68
C ALA A 240 1.20 16.01 -13.62
N ASP A 241 1.80 16.72 -12.66
CA ASP A 241 3.25 16.74 -12.46
C ASP A 241 3.78 15.38 -11.99
N ASP A 242 3.02 14.66 -11.15
CA ASP A 242 3.37 13.29 -10.74
C ASP A 242 3.28 12.32 -11.89
N LEU A 243 2.29 12.49 -12.77
CA LEU A 243 2.16 11.67 -13.97
C LEU A 243 3.35 11.87 -14.91
N GLU A 244 3.74 13.12 -15.13
CA GLU A 244 4.92 13.43 -15.95
C GLU A 244 6.21 12.91 -15.32
N PHE A 245 6.32 12.98 -14.00
CA PHE A 245 7.41 12.36 -13.26
C PHE A 245 7.40 10.83 -13.45
N ALA A 246 6.26 10.15 -13.27
CA ALA A 246 6.14 8.71 -13.44
C ALA A 246 6.53 8.25 -14.85
N ARG A 247 6.19 9.02 -15.90
CA ARG A 247 6.61 8.78 -17.29
C ARG A 247 8.13 8.80 -17.43
N ARG A 248 8.79 9.80 -16.84
CA ARG A 248 10.26 9.89 -16.86
C ARG A 248 10.94 8.79 -16.06
N ALA A 249 10.37 8.45 -14.89
CA ALA A 249 10.89 7.40 -14.03
C ALA A 249 10.76 6.02 -14.69
N HIS A 250 9.65 5.75 -15.38
CA HIS A 250 9.47 4.49 -16.11
C HIS A 250 10.59 4.26 -17.14
N LEU A 251 11.01 5.29 -17.86
CA LEU A 251 12.11 5.22 -18.84
C LEU A 251 13.48 4.89 -18.20
N ARG A 252 13.65 5.10 -16.89
CA ARG A 252 14.91 4.77 -16.18
C ARG A 252 14.99 3.30 -15.78
N TRP A 253 13.84 2.62 -15.66
CA TRP A 253 13.75 1.25 -15.14
C TRP A 253 13.19 0.24 -16.16
N ALA A 254 12.87 0.68 -17.37
CA ALA A 254 12.54 -0.15 -18.52
C ALA A 254 13.82 -0.61 -19.25
#